data_856312a51828735da8da4b67d07c43c6
#
_entry.id   856312a51828735da8da4b67d07c43c6
#
_cell.length_a   1.000
_cell.length_b   1.000
_cell.length_c   1.000
_cell.angle_alpha   90.00
_cell.angle_beta   90.00
_cell.angle_gamma   90.00
#
_symmetry.space_group_name_H-M   'P 1'
#
loop_
_entity.id
_entity.type
_entity.pdbx_description
1 polymer ?
#
loop_
_entity_poly.entity_id
_entity_poly.type
_entity_poly.pdbx_seq_one_letter_code
_entity_poly.pdbx_strand_id
1 'polypeptide(L)'
;MKRIVALLLALTICLFSAAALAEGKLTVTEKNLIEFADSDTAYFFAKVENTGDAAIGVGAGKLVGFSSDDDVLVSESYVTANPSSVILQPGESLYVSDSIWESTLETADIADFKFSMDTEDYASEVTFVPCEATLEMKDEYDSYVYVTLTNNTDAIQYGPYVTVALHDQEGNLVYVRGQYADSLGVHPGSTVTIRVYIDSDFIRYFQTNNIEISTADAYVCYEAE
;
A
#
# COMPACT_ATOMS: atom_id res chain seq x y z
N MET A 1 0.89 -29.74 52.17
CA MET A 1 -0.19 -28.86 51.72
C MET A 1 0.28 -27.50 51.31
N LYS A 2 1.06 -26.73 52.10
CA LYS A 2 1.52 -25.36 51.73
C LYS A 2 2.35 -25.30 50.41
N ARG A 3 3.19 -26.31 50.12
CA ARG A 3 4.01 -26.35 48.88
C ARG A 3 3.21 -26.67 47.63
N ILE A 4 2.13 -27.45 47.73
CA ILE A 4 1.26 -27.80 46.61
C ILE A 4 0.37 -26.60 46.25
N VAL A 5 -0.10 -25.82 47.24
CA VAL A 5 -0.86 -24.60 47.01
C VAL A 5 -0.01 -23.52 46.32
N ALA A 6 1.27 -23.38 46.73
CA ALA A 6 2.19 -22.44 46.09
C ALA A 6 2.51 -22.81 44.62
N LEU A 7 2.62 -24.11 44.30
CA LEU A 7 2.85 -24.59 42.93
C LEU A 7 1.62 -24.39 42.04
N LEU A 8 0.42 -24.62 42.55
CA LEU A 8 -0.84 -24.35 41.86
C LEU A 8 -1.05 -22.85 41.60
N LEU A 9 -0.72 -21.98 42.56
CA LEU A 9 -0.81 -20.54 42.41
C LEU A 9 0.19 -20.02 41.35
N ALA A 10 1.44 -20.54 41.35
CA ALA A 10 2.45 -20.20 40.34
C ALA A 10 2.05 -20.65 38.93
N LEU A 11 1.45 -21.85 38.81
CA LEU A 11 0.94 -22.36 37.53
C LEU A 11 -0.23 -21.53 36.99
N THR A 12 -1.12 -21.07 37.88
CA THR A 12 -2.26 -20.22 37.51
C THR A 12 -1.80 -18.83 37.07
N ILE A 13 -0.78 -18.25 37.72
CA ILE A 13 -0.20 -16.96 37.33
C ILE A 13 0.53 -17.08 35.96
N CYS A 14 1.24 -18.20 35.71
CA CYS A 14 1.87 -18.44 34.40
C CYS A 14 0.85 -18.64 33.26
N LEU A 15 -0.34 -19.18 33.57
CA LEU A 15 -1.40 -19.34 32.56
C LEU A 15 -2.14 -18.03 32.27
N PHE A 16 -2.19 -17.08 33.21
CA PHE A 16 -2.77 -15.76 32.98
C PHE A 16 -1.79 -14.76 32.32
N SER A 17 -0.49 -15.01 32.33
CA SER A 17 0.51 -14.16 31.71
C SER A 17 0.74 -14.46 30.22
N ALA A 18 0.04 -15.42 29.62
CA ALA A 18 0.22 -15.86 28.23
C ALA A 18 -0.97 -15.54 27.31
N ALA A 19 -2.00 -14.86 27.80
CA ALA A 19 -3.01 -14.28 26.92
C ALA A 19 -2.62 -12.82 26.62
N ALA A 20 -1.53 -12.63 25.87
CA ALA A 20 -1.44 -11.43 25.05
C ALA A 20 -2.67 -11.47 24.14
N LEU A 21 -3.59 -10.52 24.29
CA LEU A 21 -4.70 -10.37 23.36
C LEU A 21 -4.07 -10.14 22.00
N ALA A 22 -4.49 -10.91 21.01
CA ALA A 22 -4.08 -10.71 19.64
C ALA A 22 -4.47 -9.27 19.25
N GLU A 23 -3.50 -8.48 18.77
CA GLU A 23 -3.69 -7.09 18.41
C GLU A 23 -3.18 -6.85 17.01
N GLY A 24 -4.03 -6.27 16.16
CA GLY A 24 -3.62 -5.79 14.84
C GLY A 24 -2.72 -4.56 14.98
N LYS A 25 -1.71 -4.45 14.13
CA LYS A 25 -0.77 -3.34 14.15
C LYS A 25 -0.37 -2.92 12.74
N LEU A 26 -0.77 -1.72 12.33
CA LEU A 26 -0.29 -1.12 11.07
C LEU A 26 1.11 -0.55 11.24
N THR A 27 1.99 -0.90 10.31
CA THR A 27 3.37 -0.40 10.25
C THR A 27 3.65 0.11 8.85
N VAL A 28 4.14 1.34 8.73
CA VAL A 28 4.65 1.88 7.45
C VAL A 28 6.04 1.30 7.22
N THR A 29 6.17 0.44 6.22
CA THR A 29 7.43 -0.27 5.90
C THR A 29 8.25 0.43 4.84
N GLU A 30 7.58 1.16 3.93
CA GLU A 30 8.20 1.96 2.88
C GLU A 30 7.44 3.27 2.75
N LYS A 31 8.12 4.36 2.45
CA LYS A 31 7.49 5.64 2.11
C LYS A 31 8.43 6.49 1.26
N ASN A 32 7.85 7.22 0.31
CA ASN A 32 8.56 8.18 -0.52
C ASN A 32 7.63 9.35 -0.88
N LEU A 33 8.23 10.51 -1.15
CA LEU A 33 7.55 11.69 -1.65
C LEU A 33 8.34 12.23 -2.82
N ILE A 34 7.65 12.49 -3.94
CA ILE A 34 8.23 12.97 -5.19
C ILE A 34 7.59 14.30 -5.52
N GLU A 35 8.40 15.34 -5.63
CA GLU A 35 8.00 16.64 -6.13
C GLU A 35 8.37 16.78 -7.60
N PHE A 36 7.45 17.29 -8.40
CA PHE A 36 7.77 17.64 -9.78
C PHE A 36 8.28 19.08 -9.83
N ALA A 37 9.47 19.24 -10.39
CA ALA A 37 10.12 20.56 -10.47
C ALA A 37 9.21 21.60 -11.17
N ASP A 38 9.22 22.82 -10.63
CA ASP A 38 8.40 23.94 -11.12
C ASP A 38 6.89 23.65 -11.17
N SER A 39 6.40 22.84 -10.22
CA SER A 39 5.00 22.41 -10.11
C SER A 39 4.46 22.64 -8.69
N ASP A 40 3.16 22.84 -8.59
CA ASP A 40 2.40 22.85 -7.33
C ASP A 40 2.03 21.44 -6.85
N THR A 41 2.62 20.41 -7.45
CA THR A 41 2.22 19.01 -7.26
C THR A 41 3.34 18.16 -6.70
N ALA A 42 3.03 17.43 -5.64
CA ALA A 42 3.85 16.34 -5.12
C ALA A 42 3.05 15.03 -5.09
N TYR A 43 3.75 13.90 -5.17
CA TYR A 43 3.16 12.57 -5.09
C TYR A 43 3.74 11.81 -3.91
N PHE A 44 2.86 11.30 -3.08
CA PHE A 44 3.22 10.49 -1.92
C PHE A 44 2.93 9.02 -2.19
N PHE A 45 3.88 8.16 -1.83
CA PHE A 45 3.75 6.71 -1.90
C PHE A 45 4.18 6.07 -0.59
N ALA A 46 3.47 5.03 -0.16
CA ALA A 46 3.88 4.22 0.99
C ALA A 46 3.42 2.77 0.84
N LYS A 47 4.03 1.90 1.65
CA LYS A 47 3.57 0.54 1.90
C LYS A 47 3.26 0.41 3.38
N VAL A 48 2.09 -0.13 3.67
CA VAL A 48 1.61 -0.38 5.04
C VAL A 48 1.37 -1.86 5.21
N GLU A 49 1.85 -2.42 6.30
CA GLU A 49 1.75 -3.85 6.62
C GLU A 49 1.06 -4.03 7.97
N ASN A 50 0.23 -5.06 8.09
CA ASN A 50 -0.23 -5.54 9.37
C ASN A 50 0.85 -6.43 10.01
N THR A 51 1.67 -5.85 10.88
CA THR A 51 2.73 -6.55 11.63
C THR A 51 2.25 -7.11 12.98
N GLY A 52 0.96 -6.99 13.26
CA GLY A 52 0.31 -7.57 14.43
C GLY A 52 -0.03 -9.05 14.25
N ASP A 53 -0.73 -9.60 15.21
CA ASP A 53 -1.17 -11.00 15.24
C ASP A 53 -2.71 -11.17 15.14
N ALA A 54 -3.42 -10.08 14.90
CA ALA A 54 -4.86 -10.04 14.58
C ALA A 54 -5.15 -9.23 13.33
N ALA A 55 -6.31 -9.48 12.70
CA ALA A 55 -6.81 -8.69 11.59
C ALA A 55 -7.04 -7.22 12.01
N ILE A 56 -6.82 -6.28 11.08
CA ILE A 56 -6.98 -4.85 11.34
C ILE A 56 -7.53 -4.13 10.12
N GLY A 57 -8.52 -3.25 10.33
CA GLY A 57 -9.04 -2.38 9.28
C GLY A 57 -8.10 -1.20 9.02
N VAL A 58 -7.84 -0.94 7.75
CA VAL A 58 -7.02 0.18 7.27
C VAL A 58 -7.92 1.38 7.00
N GLY A 59 -7.71 2.46 7.74
CA GLY A 59 -8.43 3.72 7.57
C GLY A 59 -7.70 4.70 6.66
N ALA A 60 -7.91 5.99 6.89
CA ALA A 60 -7.22 7.05 6.17
C ALA A 60 -5.86 7.37 6.80
N GLY A 61 -4.91 7.76 5.96
CA GLY A 61 -3.61 8.24 6.41
C GLY A 61 -3.57 9.76 6.61
N LYS A 62 -2.56 10.21 7.33
CA LYS A 62 -2.22 11.61 7.53
C LYS A 62 -0.79 11.87 7.11
N LEU A 63 -0.60 12.87 6.26
CA LEU A 63 0.69 13.29 5.75
C LEU A 63 0.93 14.76 6.10
N VAL A 64 2.12 15.05 6.62
CA VAL A 64 2.57 16.42 6.86
C VAL A 64 3.96 16.57 6.28
N GLY A 65 4.13 17.54 5.36
CA GLY A 65 5.42 17.90 4.76
C GLY A 65 5.94 19.22 5.33
N PHE A 66 7.26 19.31 5.51
CA PHE A 66 7.94 20.44 6.13
C PHE A 66 9.05 20.98 5.22
N SER A 67 9.24 22.29 5.22
CA SER A 67 10.42 22.95 4.64
C SER A 67 11.69 22.68 5.45
N SER A 68 12.83 23.12 4.92
CA SER A 68 14.11 23.10 5.66
C SER A 68 14.13 23.94 6.93
N ASP A 69 13.21 24.88 7.09
CA ASP A 69 13.05 25.75 8.26
C ASP A 69 11.96 25.25 9.23
N ASP A 70 11.49 23.99 9.05
CA ASP A 70 10.43 23.35 9.82
C ASP A 70 9.03 23.99 9.63
N ASP A 71 8.82 24.81 8.62
CA ASP A 71 7.50 25.33 8.27
C ASP A 71 6.67 24.24 7.59
N VAL A 72 5.36 24.14 7.94
CA VAL A 72 4.46 23.19 7.31
C VAL A 72 4.09 23.69 5.91
N LEU A 73 4.46 22.91 4.88
CA LEU A 73 4.12 23.18 3.47
C LEU A 73 2.87 22.40 3.03
N VAL A 74 2.70 21.18 3.55
CA VAL A 74 1.63 20.24 3.17
C VAL A 74 1.00 19.67 4.44
N SER A 75 -0.33 19.52 4.43
CA SER A 75 -1.06 18.87 5.52
C SER A 75 -2.28 18.15 4.98
N GLU A 76 -2.10 16.87 4.61
CA GLU A 76 -3.17 16.00 4.14
C GLU A 76 -3.72 15.14 5.28
N SER A 77 -5.04 15.13 5.44
CA SER A 77 -5.72 14.36 6.49
C SER A 77 -6.47 13.14 5.96
N TYR A 78 -6.42 12.88 4.65
CA TYR A 78 -7.17 11.81 4.01
C TYR A 78 -6.39 11.14 2.88
N VAL A 79 -5.21 10.61 3.21
CA VAL A 79 -4.41 9.79 2.28
C VAL A 79 -4.95 8.37 2.26
N THR A 80 -5.22 7.80 1.08
CA THR A 80 -5.91 6.52 0.97
C THR A 80 -5.00 5.37 0.54
N ALA A 81 -5.26 4.18 1.09
CA ALA A 81 -4.68 2.93 0.59
C ALA A 81 -5.37 2.48 -0.72
N ASN A 82 -4.74 1.59 -1.44
CA ASN A 82 -5.23 1.02 -2.69
C ASN A 82 -5.45 -0.51 -2.55
N PRO A 83 -6.70 -1.00 -2.42
CA PRO A 83 -7.94 -0.25 -2.23
C PRO A 83 -8.06 0.36 -0.83
N SER A 84 -8.99 1.32 -0.68
CA SER A 84 -9.26 1.97 0.61
C SER A 84 -10.17 1.13 1.50
N SER A 85 -10.10 1.36 2.81
CA SER A 85 -11.01 0.81 3.83
C SER A 85 -11.13 -0.72 3.79
N VAL A 86 -10.00 -1.43 3.81
CA VAL A 86 -9.97 -2.89 3.79
C VAL A 86 -9.35 -3.48 5.04
N ILE A 87 -9.71 -4.73 5.35
CA ILE A 87 -9.14 -5.50 6.45
C ILE A 87 -7.89 -6.24 5.96
N LEU A 88 -6.78 -6.04 6.66
CA LEU A 88 -5.54 -6.80 6.48
C LEU A 88 -5.42 -7.90 7.53
N GLN A 89 -5.17 -9.13 7.07
CA GLN A 89 -4.75 -10.22 7.93
C GLN A 89 -3.28 -10.03 8.38
N PRO A 90 -2.82 -10.70 9.44
CA PRO A 90 -1.41 -10.68 9.85
C PRO A 90 -0.47 -11.00 8.70
N GLY A 91 0.52 -10.13 8.47
CA GLY A 91 1.51 -10.24 7.39
C GLY A 91 1.05 -9.73 6.02
N GLU A 92 -0.21 -9.34 5.85
CA GLU A 92 -0.67 -8.70 4.62
C GLU A 92 -0.29 -7.22 4.56
N SER A 93 -0.12 -6.69 3.35
CA SER A 93 0.28 -5.30 3.11
C SER A 93 -0.53 -4.66 2.00
N LEU A 94 -0.61 -3.33 2.03
CA LEU A 94 -1.20 -2.48 1.00
C LEU A 94 -0.23 -1.39 0.59
N TYR A 95 -0.35 -0.95 -0.66
CA TYR A 95 0.25 0.30 -1.11
C TYR A 95 -0.71 1.47 -0.93
N VAL A 96 -0.13 2.62 -0.65
CA VAL A 96 -0.80 3.91 -0.46
C VAL A 96 -0.27 4.85 -1.51
N SER A 97 -1.14 5.65 -2.11
CA SER A 97 -0.73 6.73 -3.01
C SER A 97 -1.66 7.92 -2.88
N ASP A 98 -1.09 9.12 -2.97
CA ASP A 98 -1.83 10.37 -3.03
C ASP A 98 -1.13 11.38 -3.93
N SER A 99 -1.91 12.28 -4.52
CA SER A 99 -1.43 13.45 -5.26
C SER A 99 -1.77 14.71 -4.47
N ILE A 100 -0.76 15.47 -4.12
CA ILE A 100 -0.83 16.66 -3.27
C ILE A 100 -0.73 17.88 -4.19
N TRP A 101 -1.64 18.83 -4.01
CA TRP A 101 -1.74 20.02 -4.86
C TRP A 101 -1.74 21.24 -3.94
N GLU A 102 -0.56 21.84 -3.75
CA GLU A 102 -0.36 22.95 -2.84
C GLU A 102 0.47 24.06 -3.49
N SER A 103 -0.06 25.26 -3.59
CA SER A 103 0.62 26.40 -4.22
C SER A 103 1.93 26.81 -3.51
N THR A 104 2.15 26.38 -2.28
CA THR A 104 3.41 26.58 -1.54
C THR A 104 4.56 25.82 -2.17
N LEU A 105 4.28 24.70 -2.87
CA LEU A 105 5.29 23.87 -3.56
C LEU A 105 5.88 24.54 -4.81
N GLU A 106 5.24 25.57 -5.34
CA GLU A 106 5.83 26.39 -6.43
C GLU A 106 7.08 27.17 -5.97
N THR A 107 7.25 27.37 -4.66
CA THR A 107 8.29 28.27 -4.13
C THR A 107 9.14 27.67 -3.02
N ALA A 108 8.80 26.49 -2.53
CA ALA A 108 9.50 25.82 -1.43
C ALA A 108 9.42 24.30 -1.57
N ASP A 109 10.55 23.63 -1.41
CA ASP A 109 10.67 22.19 -1.47
C ASP A 109 10.37 21.54 -0.11
N ILE A 110 9.79 20.33 -0.12
CA ILE A 110 9.58 19.53 1.09
C ILE A 110 10.91 18.87 1.48
N ALA A 111 11.50 19.34 2.60
CA ALA A 111 12.75 18.81 3.12
C ALA A 111 12.59 17.57 4.00
N ASP A 112 11.44 17.42 4.68
CA ASP A 112 11.09 16.25 5.51
C ASP A 112 9.57 16.04 5.50
N PHE A 113 9.13 14.81 5.75
CA PHE A 113 7.72 14.50 5.87
C PHE A 113 7.43 13.41 6.90
N LYS A 114 6.25 13.49 7.50
CA LYS A 114 5.72 12.49 8.43
C LYS A 114 4.44 11.91 7.88
N PHE A 115 4.31 10.60 7.99
CA PHE A 115 3.12 9.87 7.59
C PHE A 115 2.71 8.87 8.67
N SER A 116 1.41 8.76 8.89
CA SER A 116 0.80 7.73 9.73
C SER A 116 -0.49 7.23 9.09
N MET A 117 -0.84 5.97 9.34
CA MET A 117 -2.09 5.36 8.90
C MET A 117 -2.97 5.11 10.11
N ASP A 118 -4.23 5.57 10.07
CA ASP A 118 -5.22 5.30 11.09
C ASP A 118 -5.87 3.91 10.86
N THR A 119 -6.51 3.38 11.88
CA THR A 119 -7.29 2.14 11.79
C THR A 119 -8.77 2.45 11.62
N GLU A 120 -9.53 1.53 11.02
CA GLU A 120 -10.96 1.68 10.80
C GLU A 120 -11.74 0.42 11.19
N ASP A 121 -12.84 0.59 11.95
CA ASP A 121 -13.67 -0.52 12.42
C ASP A 121 -14.66 -1.06 11.36
N TYR A 122 -14.93 -0.28 10.31
CA TYR A 122 -15.92 -0.60 9.26
C TYR A 122 -15.28 -0.96 7.91
N ALA A 123 -14.01 -1.39 7.95
CA ALA A 123 -13.31 -1.82 6.74
C ALA A 123 -13.93 -3.09 6.14
N SER A 124 -13.86 -3.21 4.82
CA SER A 124 -14.37 -4.37 4.08
C SER A 124 -13.37 -5.51 4.04
N GLU A 125 -13.87 -6.73 4.08
CA GLU A 125 -13.03 -7.90 3.80
C GLU A 125 -12.73 -7.97 2.31
N VAL A 126 -11.48 -8.29 1.98
CA VAL A 126 -11.03 -8.55 0.62
C VAL A 126 -10.26 -9.87 0.57
N THR A 127 -10.25 -10.49 -0.61
CA THR A 127 -9.46 -11.69 -0.85
C THR A 127 -8.32 -11.34 -1.80
N PHE A 128 -7.07 -11.40 -1.30
CA PHE A 128 -5.88 -11.28 -2.13
C PHE A 128 -5.65 -12.56 -2.91
N VAL A 129 -5.35 -12.41 -4.19
CA VAL A 129 -5.07 -13.55 -5.08
C VAL A 129 -3.63 -13.48 -5.61
N PRO A 130 -2.94 -14.62 -5.74
CA PRO A 130 -1.61 -14.65 -6.33
C PRO A 130 -1.62 -14.11 -7.75
N CYS A 131 -0.66 -13.23 -8.05
CA CYS A 131 -0.45 -12.68 -9.38
C CYS A 131 1.04 -12.51 -9.67
N GLU A 132 1.38 -12.30 -10.94
CA GLU A 132 2.72 -12.00 -11.41
C GLU A 132 2.74 -10.63 -12.09
N ALA A 133 3.71 -9.79 -11.76
CA ALA A 133 3.93 -8.51 -12.39
C ALA A 133 5.07 -8.59 -13.42
N THR A 134 4.87 -8.02 -14.60
CA THR A 134 5.91 -7.86 -15.61
C THR A 134 5.93 -6.42 -16.09
N LEU A 135 7.07 -5.77 -15.93
CA LEU A 135 7.28 -4.38 -16.34
C LEU A 135 7.70 -4.31 -17.81
N GLU A 136 7.08 -3.44 -18.58
CA GLU A 136 7.49 -3.06 -19.93
C GLU A 136 7.61 -1.53 -20.01
N MET A 137 8.86 -1.05 -20.01
CA MET A 137 9.19 0.37 -20.18
C MET A 137 9.63 0.60 -21.61
N LYS A 138 8.88 1.39 -22.38
CA LYS A 138 9.21 1.76 -23.77
C LYS A 138 9.42 3.26 -23.90
N ASP A 139 8.34 4.00 -23.84
CA ASP A 139 8.32 5.45 -23.96
C ASP A 139 7.24 6.06 -23.07
N GLU A 140 7.09 7.37 -23.18
CA GLU A 140 6.17 8.16 -22.35
C GLU A 140 4.71 7.68 -22.44
N TYR A 141 4.29 7.07 -23.55
CA TYR A 141 2.89 6.70 -23.81
C TYR A 141 2.66 5.19 -23.92
N ASP A 142 3.71 4.39 -23.95
CA ASP A 142 3.63 2.93 -24.15
C ASP A 142 4.45 2.16 -23.09
N SER A 143 4.26 2.55 -21.80
CA SER A 143 4.89 1.90 -20.66
C SER A 143 3.83 1.35 -19.71
N TYR A 144 3.97 0.07 -19.31
CA TYR A 144 2.94 -0.66 -18.59
C TYR A 144 3.54 -1.66 -17.59
N VAL A 145 2.74 -1.96 -16.56
CA VAL A 145 2.87 -3.19 -15.78
C VAL A 145 1.78 -4.15 -16.22
N TYR A 146 2.16 -5.34 -16.64
CA TYR A 146 1.24 -6.43 -16.96
C TYR A 146 1.09 -7.30 -15.72
N VAL A 147 -0.13 -7.41 -15.21
CA VAL A 147 -0.44 -8.20 -14.02
C VAL A 147 -1.23 -9.42 -14.45
N THR A 148 -0.64 -10.60 -14.30
CA THR A 148 -1.23 -11.89 -14.70
C THR A 148 -1.71 -12.64 -13.49
N LEU A 149 -2.97 -13.05 -13.50
CA LEU A 149 -3.59 -13.85 -12.43
C LEU A 149 -4.42 -15.00 -13.01
N THR A 150 -4.60 -16.04 -12.18
CA THR A 150 -5.45 -17.20 -12.50
C THR A 150 -6.56 -17.31 -11.46
N ASN A 151 -7.80 -17.43 -11.92
CA ASN A 151 -8.90 -17.72 -11.01
C ASN A 151 -8.90 -19.20 -10.63
N ASN A 152 -8.46 -19.51 -9.42
CA ASN A 152 -8.40 -20.87 -8.86
C ASN A 152 -9.66 -21.24 -8.06
N THR A 153 -10.72 -20.44 -8.11
CA THR A 153 -12.01 -20.72 -7.44
C THR A 153 -12.98 -21.45 -8.38
N ASP A 154 -14.08 -21.93 -7.85
CA ASP A 154 -15.14 -22.60 -8.62
C ASP A 154 -16.20 -21.60 -9.16
N ALA A 155 -16.07 -20.30 -8.85
CA ALA A 155 -17.00 -19.24 -9.26
C ALA A 155 -16.32 -18.23 -10.19
N ILE A 156 -17.13 -17.49 -10.96
CA ILE A 156 -16.61 -16.35 -11.74
C ILE A 156 -16.28 -15.23 -10.76
N GLN A 157 -15.07 -14.70 -10.83
CA GLN A 157 -14.64 -13.55 -10.07
C GLN A 157 -14.81 -12.28 -10.91
N TYR A 158 -15.46 -11.26 -10.36
CA TYR A 158 -15.76 -10.01 -11.06
C TYR A 158 -15.03 -8.82 -10.44
N GLY A 159 -14.66 -7.85 -11.28
CA GLY A 159 -14.16 -6.55 -10.86
C GLY A 159 -12.91 -6.60 -9.98
N PRO A 160 -11.83 -7.29 -10.39
CA PRO A 160 -10.60 -7.27 -9.60
C PRO A 160 -10.09 -5.83 -9.41
N TYR A 161 -9.67 -5.52 -8.19
CA TYR A 161 -8.84 -4.34 -7.92
C TYR A 161 -7.37 -4.72 -8.06
N VAL A 162 -6.66 -3.99 -8.90
CA VAL A 162 -5.25 -4.24 -9.20
C VAL A 162 -4.43 -3.07 -8.73
N THR A 163 -3.40 -3.33 -7.92
CA THR A 163 -2.42 -2.32 -7.52
C THR A 163 -1.04 -2.74 -8.00
N VAL A 164 -0.31 -1.80 -8.57
CA VAL A 164 1.08 -1.95 -8.96
C VAL A 164 1.96 -0.95 -8.23
N ALA A 165 3.19 -1.34 -7.95
CA ALA A 165 4.21 -0.50 -7.35
C ALA A 165 5.53 -0.67 -8.09
N LEU A 166 6.27 0.42 -8.29
CA LEU A 166 7.58 0.41 -8.94
C LEU A 166 8.65 0.83 -7.94
N HIS A 167 9.78 0.13 -7.98
CA HIS A 167 10.97 0.46 -7.21
C HIS A 167 12.16 0.74 -8.13
N ASP A 168 12.98 1.70 -7.72
CA ASP A 168 14.23 2.02 -8.39
C ASP A 168 15.35 1.00 -8.08
N GLN A 169 16.56 1.22 -8.61
CA GLN A 169 17.71 0.36 -8.36
C GLN A 169 18.20 0.36 -6.91
N GLU A 170 17.88 1.39 -6.14
CA GLU A 170 18.21 1.52 -4.72
C GLU A 170 17.15 0.90 -3.82
N GLY A 171 16.04 0.45 -4.42
CA GLY A 171 14.90 -0.16 -3.72
C GLY A 171 13.91 0.86 -3.17
N ASN A 172 13.99 2.13 -3.58
CA ASN A 172 12.99 3.13 -3.18
C ASN A 172 11.69 2.93 -3.95
N LEU A 173 10.58 3.05 -3.25
CA LEU A 173 9.24 3.06 -3.86
C LEU A 173 9.04 4.39 -4.61
N VAL A 174 8.91 4.34 -5.93
CA VAL A 174 8.86 5.55 -6.79
C VAL A 174 7.55 5.74 -7.56
N TYR A 175 6.66 4.76 -7.50
CA TYR A 175 5.34 4.86 -8.12
C TYR A 175 4.38 3.82 -7.55
N VAL A 176 3.13 4.21 -7.37
CA VAL A 176 2.01 3.31 -7.02
C VAL A 176 0.79 3.71 -7.83
N ARG A 177 0.10 2.72 -8.37
CA ARG A 177 -1.19 2.92 -9.04
C ARG A 177 -2.14 1.78 -8.73
N GLY A 178 -3.35 2.14 -8.27
CA GLY A 178 -4.47 1.23 -8.12
C GLY A 178 -5.54 1.48 -9.18
N GLN A 179 -6.22 0.43 -9.63
CA GLN A 179 -7.35 0.54 -10.54
C GLN A 179 -8.33 -0.64 -10.42
N TYR A 180 -9.60 -0.37 -10.64
CA TYR A 180 -10.61 -1.41 -10.84
C TYR A 180 -10.62 -1.89 -12.30
N ALA A 181 -10.81 -3.21 -12.49
CA ALA A 181 -11.14 -3.78 -13.77
C ALA A 181 -12.63 -4.20 -13.78
N ASP A 182 -13.54 -3.24 -13.57
CA ASP A 182 -14.97 -3.42 -13.27
C ASP A 182 -15.73 -4.31 -14.26
N SER A 183 -15.37 -4.25 -15.54
CA SER A 183 -16.03 -5.04 -16.59
C SER A 183 -15.41 -6.41 -16.80
N LEU A 184 -14.36 -6.76 -16.03
CA LEU A 184 -13.68 -8.04 -16.18
C LEU A 184 -14.33 -9.11 -15.31
N GLY A 185 -14.80 -10.20 -15.95
CA GLY A 185 -15.18 -11.44 -15.29
C GLY A 185 -14.17 -12.53 -15.61
N VAL A 186 -13.51 -13.08 -14.58
CA VAL A 186 -12.54 -14.15 -14.74
C VAL A 186 -13.18 -15.49 -14.42
N HIS A 187 -13.36 -16.35 -15.42
CA HIS A 187 -13.97 -17.67 -15.26
C HIS A 187 -13.06 -18.63 -14.46
N PRO A 188 -13.65 -19.64 -13.78
CA PRO A 188 -12.89 -20.69 -13.12
C PRO A 188 -11.81 -21.31 -14.03
N GLY A 189 -10.59 -21.43 -13.52
CA GLY A 189 -9.44 -21.97 -14.22
C GLY A 189 -8.86 -21.09 -15.33
N SER A 190 -9.42 -19.90 -15.59
CA SER A 190 -8.90 -19.00 -16.61
C SER A 190 -7.77 -18.13 -16.06
N THR A 191 -6.78 -17.90 -16.91
CA THR A 191 -5.70 -16.93 -16.68
C THR A 191 -5.96 -15.68 -17.50
N VAL A 192 -5.82 -14.51 -16.89
CA VAL A 192 -5.96 -13.20 -17.56
C VAL A 192 -4.75 -12.34 -17.26
N THR A 193 -4.45 -11.42 -18.17
CA THR A 193 -3.43 -10.39 -17.97
C THR A 193 -4.11 -9.03 -18.03
N ILE A 194 -3.98 -8.27 -16.96
CA ILE A 194 -4.47 -6.89 -16.84
C ILE A 194 -3.31 -5.96 -17.09
N ARG A 195 -3.52 -4.99 -17.98
CA ARG A 195 -2.53 -3.98 -18.30
C ARG A 195 -2.79 -2.73 -17.48
N VAL A 196 -1.82 -2.33 -16.66
CA VAL A 196 -1.82 -1.10 -15.87
C VAL A 196 -0.86 -0.11 -16.51
N TYR A 197 -1.39 1.02 -16.96
CA TYR A 197 -0.61 2.09 -17.58
C TYR A 197 0.21 2.83 -16.52
N ILE A 198 1.46 3.17 -16.84
CA ILE A 198 2.30 4.05 -16.03
C ILE A 198 2.13 5.47 -16.55
N ASP A 199 1.79 6.41 -15.68
CA ASP A 199 1.50 7.79 -16.08
C ASP A 199 2.70 8.43 -16.77
N SER A 200 2.43 9.12 -17.89
CA SER A 200 3.45 9.76 -18.74
C SER A 200 4.32 10.76 -17.99
N ASP A 201 3.76 11.46 -17.01
CA ASP A 201 4.50 12.43 -16.20
C ASP A 201 5.56 11.75 -15.34
N PHE A 202 5.27 10.55 -14.82
CA PHE A 202 6.26 9.75 -14.09
C PHE A 202 7.33 9.18 -15.01
N ILE A 203 6.97 8.71 -16.22
CA ILE A 203 7.97 8.25 -17.19
C ILE A 203 8.94 9.40 -17.52
N ARG A 204 8.41 10.60 -17.75
CA ARG A 204 9.22 11.80 -18.00
C ARG A 204 10.09 12.17 -16.79
N TYR A 205 9.53 12.10 -15.60
CA TYR A 205 10.26 12.33 -14.35
C TYR A 205 11.42 11.35 -14.18
N PHE A 206 11.19 10.05 -14.41
CA PHE A 206 12.23 9.03 -14.32
C PHE A 206 13.36 9.29 -15.33
N GLN A 207 13.01 9.61 -16.58
CA GLN A 207 13.98 9.93 -17.62
C GLN A 207 14.80 11.19 -17.28
N THR A 208 14.14 12.26 -16.82
CA THR A 208 14.79 13.53 -16.50
C THR A 208 15.75 13.42 -15.31
N ASN A 209 15.40 12.62 -14.33
CA ASN A 209 16.18 12.42 -13.10
C ASN A 209 17.11 11.20 -13.17
N ASN A 210 17.18 10.50 -14.31
CA ASN A 210 17.96 9.27 -14.50
C ASN A 210 17.61 8.18 -13.48
N ILE A 211 16.33 8.05 -13.14
CA ILE A 211 15.82 6.98 -12.27
C ILE A 211 15.57 5.74 -13.11
N GLU A 212 16.29 4.68 -12.84
CA GLU A 212 16.11 3.39 -13.49
C GLU A 212 15.21 2.49 -12.62
N ILE A 213 14.11 2.01 -13.20
CA ILE A 213 13.17 1.14 -12.51
C ILE A 213 13.71 -0.30 -12.55
N SER A 214 13.88 -0.90 -11.38
CA SER A 214 14.45 -2.24 -11.22
C SER A 214 13.41 -3.33 -11.06
N THR A 215 12.31 -3.04 -10.34
CA THR A 215 11.28 -4.03 -10.05
C THR A 215 9.88 -3.42 -10.13
N ALA A 216 8.93 -4.28 -10.47
CA ALA A 216 7.50 -3.99 -10.37
C ALA A 216 6.86 -5.05 -9.49
N ASP A 217 6.19 -4.61 -8.44
CA ASP A 217 5.35 -5.44 -7.60
C ASP A 217 3.87 -5.22 -7.93
N ALA A 218 3.05 -6.22 -7.68
CA ALA A 218 1.61 -6.09 -7.80
C ALA A 218 0.88 -6.97 -6.79
N TYR A 219 -0.34 -6.56 -6.46
CA TYR A 219 -1.33 -7.45 -5.90
C TYR A 219 -2.68 -7.24 -6.58
N VAL A 220 -3.50 -8.27 -6.51
CA VAL A 220 -4.88 -8.26 -6.96
C VAL A 220 -5.76 -8.70 -5.82
N CYS A 221 -6.86 -8.02 -5.60
CA CYS A 221 -7.87 -8.45 -4.65
C CYS A 221 -9.28 -8.31 -5.21
N TYR A 222 -10.20 -9.06 -4.61
CA TYR A 222 -11.62 -8.99 -4.84
C TYR A 222 -12.32 -8.65 -3.53
N GLU A 223 -13.44 -7.92 -3.61
CA GLU A 223 -14.34 -7.77 -2.47
C GLU A 223 -14.85 -9.15 -2.04
N ALA A 224 -14.90 -9.40 -0.74
CA ALA A 224 -15.48 -10.63 -0.22
C ALA A 224 -17.02 -10.59 -0.42
N GLU A 225 -17.59 -11.70 -0.91
CA GLU A 225 -19.05 -11.86 -1.12
C GLU A 225 -19.81 -12.03 0.22
#